data_85ac33d7589473a542f03d9e7d080ec0
#
_entry.id   85ac33d7589473a542f03d9e7d080ec0
#
_cell.length_a   1.000
_cell.length_b   1.000
_cell.length_c   1.000
_cell.angle_alpha   90.00
_cell.angle_beta   90.00
_cell.angle_gamma   90.00
#
_symmetry.space_group_name_H-M   'P 1'
#
loop_
_entity.id
_entity.type
_entity.pdbx_description
1 polymer ?
#
loop_
_entity_poly.entity_id
_entity_poly.type
_entity_poly.pdbx_seq_one_letter_code
_entity_poly.pdbx_strand_id
1 'polypeptide(L)'
;MKKLTFIIAGLFAGLFTFAQSNTEEIDLFQSMYGIEKKAIVKEFVQPKAINREAFWEVYDSYETKRKVVGKERIILLEQFATQYEKMTNDESILWMKKIIALDDKQDKLIVSYYKKVSKVTTPIVAMRFYQLETYLITAIRYEILNEMPFVEDK
;
A
#
# COMPACT_ATOMS: atom_id res chain seq x y z
N MET A 1 11.34 -3.68 15.26
CA MET A 1 11.11 -4.25 13.93
C MET A 1 10.27 -5.54 13.97
N LYS A 2 10.53 -6.53 14.83
CA LYS A 2 9.71 -7.76 14.93
C LYS A 2 8.22 -7.53 15.20
N LYS A 3 7.85 -6.51 15.98
CA LYS A 3 6.44 -6.16 16.26
C LYS A 3 5.69 -5.64 15.03
N LEU A 4 6.38 -4.97 14.11
CA LEU A 4 5.80 -4.41 12.89
C LEU A 4 5.40 -5.52 11.89
N THR A 5 6.24 -6.55 11.77
CA THR A 5 6.00 -7.70 10.90
C THR A 5 4.75 -8.49 11.33
N PHE A 6 4.50 -8.64 12.64
CA PHE A 6 3.33 -9.33 13.15
C PHE A 6 2.01 -8.57 12.90
N ILE A 7 2.03 -7.24 12.92
CA ILE A 7 0.84 -6.42 12.65
C ILE A 7 0.44 -6.52 11.17
N ILE A 8 1.42 -6.49 10.27
CA ILE A 8 1.19 -6.63 8.83
C ILE A 8 0.68 -8.03 8.48
N ALA A 9 1.28 -9.09 9.02
CA ALA A 9 0.86 -10.47 8.78
C ALA A 9 -0.57 -10.77 9.29
N GLY A 10 -0.96 -10.23 10.44
CA GLY A 10 -2.31 -10.40 11.00
C GLY A 10 -3.41 -9.76 10.16
N LEU A 11 -3.12 -8.62 9.50
CA LEU A 11 -4.07 -7.94 8.63
C LEU A 11 -4.29 -8.65 7.30
N PHE A 12 -3.27 -9.36 6.78
CA PHE A 12 -3.35 -10.05 5.49
C PHE A 12 -3.99 -11.44 5.56
N ALA A 13 -3.94 -12.13 6.70
CA ALA A 13 -4.57 -13.45 6.85
C ALA A 13 -6.10 -13.43 6.58
N GLY A 14 -6.75 -12.27 6.70
CA GLY A 14 -8.16 -12.07 6.40
C GLY A 14 -8.50 -11.88 4.92
N LEU A 15 -7.56 -11.49 4.07
CA LEU A 15 -7.86 -11.12 2.68
C LEU A 15 -8.15 -12.32 1.77
N PHE A 16 -7.59 -13.48 2.06
CA PHE A 16 -7.73 -14.67 1.21
C PHE A 16 -9.00 -15.49 1.47
N THR A 17 -9.77 -15.17 2.50
CA THR A 17 -11.04 -15.85 2.79
C THR A 17 -12.25 -15.27 2.05
N PHE A 18 -12.09 -14.17 1.32
CA PHE A 18 -13.18 -13.46 0.66
C PHE A 18 -13.20 -13.71 -0.84
N ALA A 19 -13.97 -14.67 -1.29
CA ALA A 19 -14.20 -14.95 -2.72
C ALA A 19 -15.02 -13.85 -3.44
N GLN A 20 -15.54 -12.86 -2.70
CA GLN A 20 -16.22 -11.65 -3.22
C GLN A 20 -16.24 -10.59 -2.11
N SER A 21 -15.14 -9.84 -1.93
CA SER A 21 -15.18 -8.72 -1.01
C SER A 21 -16.03 -7.58 -1.59
N ASN A 22 -17.02 -7.14 -0.81
CA ASN A 22 -17.80 -5.95 -1.14
C ASN A 22 -16.89 -4.71 -1.05
N THR A 23 -17.14 -3.72 -1.90
CA THR A 23 -16.45 -2.42 -1.88
C THR A 23 -16.35 -1.81 -0.48
N GLU A 24 -17.38 -2.01 0.36
CA GLU A 24 -17.43 -1.55 1.74
C GLU A 24 -16.40 -2.26 2.64
N GLU A 25 -16.16 -3.56 2.44
CA GLU A 25 -15.15 -4.32 3.19
C GLU A 25 -13.74 -3.87 2.84
N ILE A 26 -13.46 -3.60 1.56
CA ILE A 26 -12.18 -3.03 1.12
C ILE A 26 -11.95 -1.66 1.76
N ASP A 27 -12.96 -0.80 1.79
CA ASP A 27 -12.86 0.53 2.37
C ASP A 27 -12.68 0.47 3.90
N LEU A 28 -13.33 -0.47 4.58
CA LEU A 28 -13.14 -0.73 6.01
C LEU A 28 -11.72 -1.21 6.30
N PHE A 29 -11.21 -2.20 5.56
CA PHE A 29 -9.84 -2.69 5.67
C PHE A 29 -8.81 -1.56 5.47
N GLN A 30 -8.97 -0.76 4.42
CA GLN A 30 -8.10 0.38 4.13
C GLN A 30 -8.12 1.43 5.24
N SER A 31 -9.26 1.58 5.92
CA SER A 31 -9.41 2.51 7.04
C SER A 31 -8.73 2.00 8.29
N MET A 32 -8.91 0.74 8.64
CA MET A 32 -8.24 0.11 9.79
C MET A 32 -6.72 0.12 9.61
N TYR A 33 -6.23 -0.29 8.44
CA TYR A 33 -4.81 -0.22 8.11
C TYR A 33 -4.26 1.20 8.24
N GLY A 34 -5.02 2.22 7.79
CA GLY A 34 -4.62 3.63 7.89
C GLY A 34 -4.48 4.12 9.34
N ILE A 35 -5.34 3.66 10.26
CA ILE A 35 -5.27 4.00 11.69
C ILE A 35 -4.00 3.43 12.31
N GLU A 36 -3.73 2.13 12.13
CA GLU A 36 -2.55 1.48 12.68
C GLU A 36 -1.26 2.06 12.08
N LYS A 37 -1.24 2.27 10.78
CA LYS A 37 -0.13 2.91 10.08
C LYS A 37 0.17 4.32 10.61
N LYS A 38 -0.86 5.13 10.92
CA LYS A 38 -0.67 6.48 11.46
C LYS A 38 0.06 6.45 12.80
N ALA A 39 -0.18 5.44 13.64
CA ALA A 39 0.56 5.24 14.89
C ALA A 39 2.04 4.95 14.64
N ILE A 40 2.34 4.09 13.66
CA ILE A 40 3.71 3.77 13.25
C ILE A 40 4.43 5.03 12.71
N VAL A 41 3.77 5.78 11.84
CA VAL A 41 4.31 7.04 11.29
C VAL A 41 4.63 8.04 12.40
N LYS A 42 3.76 8.16 13.40
CA LYS A 42 4.00 9.02 14.56
C LYS A 42 5.26 8.64 15.34
N GLU A 43 5.53 7.35 15.46
CA GLU A 43 6.69 6.82 16.18
C GLU A 43 7.99 7.02 15.38
N PHE A 44 7.98 6.75 14.09
CA PHE A 44 9.23 6.69 13.28
C PHE A 44 9.59 7.99 12.57
N VAL A 45 8.61 8.77 12.09
CA VAL A 45 8.90 9.99 11.32
C VAL A 45 9.25 11.17 12.22
N GLN A 46 8.60 11.31 13.37
CA GLN A 46 8.90 12.27 14.44
C GLN A 46 9.09 13.72 13.96
N PRO A 47 8.09 14.37 13.34
CA PRO A 47 8.19 15.77 12.97
C PRO A 47 8.34 16.66 14.21
N LYS A 48 9.21 17.68 14.13
CA LYS A 48 9.36 18.66 15.23
C LYS A 48 8.02 19.33 15.53
N ALA A 49 7.83 19.78 16.78
CA ALA A 49 6.58 20.38 17.24
C ALA A 49 6.07 21.50 16.32
N ILE A 50 6.99 22.40 15.89
CA ILE A 50 6.68 23.54 15.03
C ILE A 50 6.14 23.15 13.62
N ASN A 51 6.50 21.97 13.13
CA ASN A 51 6.10 21.48 11.80
C ASN A 51 5.07 20.34 11.86
N ARG A 52 4.60 19.98 13.05
CA ARG A 52 3.80 18.77 13.25
C ARG A 52 2.44 18.86 12.57
N GLU A 53 1.76 19.97 12.70
CA GLU A 53 0.45 20.19 12.08
C GLU A 53 0.55 20.14 10.55
N ALA A 54 1.44 20.92 9.96
CA ALA A 54 1.68 20.91 8.51
C ALA A 54 2.11 19.54 7.96
N PHE A 55 2.88 18.77 8.73
CA PHE A 55 3.20 17.39 8.38
C PHE A 55 1.94 16.53 8.28
N TRP A 56 1.05 16.58 9.31
CA TRP A 56 -0.13 15.73 9.33
C TRP A 56 -1.15 16.11 8.26
N GLU A 57 -1.30 17.38 7.92
CA GLU A 57 -2.13 17.79 6.77
C GLU A 57 -1.65 17.16 5.46
N VAL A 58 -0.34 17.23 5.20
CA VAL A 58 0.26 16.61 4.02
C VAL A 58 0.11 15.09 4.06
N TYR A 59 0.33 14.47 5.23
CA TYR A 59 0.20 13.03 5.42
C TYR A 59 -1.24 12.54 5.20
N ASP A 60 -2.23 13.19 5.76
CA ASP A 60 -3.64 12.82 5.60
C ASP A 60 -4.10 12.96 4.13
N SER A 61 -3.61 13.97 3.41
CA SER A 61 -3.79 14.09 1.96
C SER A 61 -3.08 12.96 1.18
N TYR A 62 -1.92 12.49 1.64
CA TYR A 62 -1.25 11.31 1.09
C TYR A 62 -2.09 10.05 1.29
N GLU A 63 -2.54 9.79 2.51
CA GLU A 63 -3.34 8.62 2.85
C GLU A 63 -4.63 8.53 2.04
N THR A 64 -5.31 9.66 1.81
CA THR A 64 -6.49 9.70 0.95
C THR A 64 -6.19 9.15 -0.46
N LYS A 65 -5.07 9.55 -1.06
CA LYS A 65 -4.67 9.08 -2.40
C LYS A 65 -4.12 7.66 -2.39
N ARG A 66 -3.38 7.30 -1.33
CA ARG A 66 -2.85 5.94 -1.16
C ARG A 66 -4.00 4.91 -1.08
N LYS A 67 -5.08 5.25 -0.35
CA LYS A 67 -6.26 4.38 -0.25
C LYS A 67 -6.87 4.07 -1.61
N VAL A 68 -6.95 5.05 -2.51
CA VAL A 68 -7.45 4.83 -3.88
C VAL A 68 -6.58 3.83 -4.63
N VAL A 69 -5.25 4.01 -4.61
CA VAL A 69 -4.32 3.09 -5.27
C VAL A 69 -4.36 1.69 -4.64
N GLY A 70 -4.46 1.64 -3.30
CA GLY A 70 -4.57 0.38 -2.58
C GLY A 70 -5.86 -0.37 -2.92
N LYS A 71 -6.98 0.31 -3.05
CA LYS A 71 -8.25 -0.28 -3.47
C LYS A 71 -8.18 -0.84 -4.89
N GLU A 72 -7.63 -0.07 -5.84
CA GLU A 72 -7.41 -0.54 -7.21
C GLU A 72 -6.56 -1.82 -7.24
N ARG A 73 -5.53 -1.91 -6.38
CA ARG A 73 -4.67 -3.10 -6.26
C ARG A 73 -5.44 -4.30 -5.71
N ILE A 74 -6.19 -4.14 -4.63
CA ILE A 74 -6.97 -5.24 -4.03
C ILE A 74 -7.92 -5.83 -5.08
N ILE A 75 -8.70 -4.99 -5.77
CA ILE A 75 -9.61 -5.43 -6.83
C ILE A 75 -8.87 -6.19 -7.94
N LEU A 76 -7.68 -5.71 -8.35
CA LEU A 76 -6.89 -6.38 -9.38
C LEU A 76 -6.37 -7.75 -8.92
N LEU A 77 -5.96 -7.87 -7.66
CA LEU A 77 -5.51 -9.14 -7.06
C LEU A 77 -6.65 -10.15 -6.90
N GLU A 78 -7.84 -9.70 -6.52
CA GLU A 78 -9.05 -10.54 -6.47
C GLU A 78 -9.42 -11.08 -7.85
N GLN A 79 -9.36 -10.24 -8.89
CA GLN A 79 -9.55 -10.67 -10.27
C GLN A 79 -8.52 -11.75 -10.67
N PHE A 80 -7.25 -11.56 -10.32
CA PHE A 80 -6.21 -12.56 -10.56
C PHE A 80 -6.53 -13.88 -9.86
N ALA A 81 -6.84 -13.84 -8.57
CA ALA A 81 -7.11 -15.03 -7.76
C ALA A 81 -8.27 -15.89 -8.32
N THR A 82 -9.23 -15.27 -9.02
CA THR A 82 -10.35 -15.98 -9.63
C THR A 82 -10.09 -16.51 -11.04
N GLN A 83 -9.04 -16.03 -11.72
CA GLN A 83 -8.83 -16.26 -13.14
C GLN A 83 -7.48 -16.91 -13.48
N TYR A 84 -6.51 -16.94 -12.55
CA TYR A 84 -5.12 -17.31 -12.85
C TYR A 84 -4.98 -18.70 -13.49
N GLU A 85 -5.78 -19.70 -13.07
CA GLU A 85 -5.73 -21.05 -13.61
C GLU A 85 -6.15 -21.17 -15.08
N LYS A 86 -6.96 -20.21 -15.56
CA LYS A 86 -7.53 -20.20 -16.92
C LYS A 86 -7.06 -19.01 -17.74
N MET A 87 -6.08 -18.28 -17.24
CA MET A 87 -5.60 -17.04 -17.85
C MET A 87 -4.94 -17.33 -19.21
N THR A 88 -5.44 -16.66 -20.23
CA THR A 88 -4.86 -16.69 -21.58
C THR A 88 -3.65 -15.76 -21.68
N ASN A 89 -2.83 -15.92 -22.73
CA ASN A 89 -1.70 -15.03 -23.00
C ASN A 89 -2.13 -13.56 -23.12
N ASP A 90 -3.25 -13.28 -23.80
CA ASP A 90 -3.76 -11.92 -23.95
C ASP A 90 -4.22 -11.32 -22.62
N GLU A 91 -4.91 -12.11 -21.79
CA GLU A 91 -5.34 -11.69 -20.46
C GLU A 91 -4.13 -11.44 -19.54
N SER A 92 -3.09 -12.27 -19.62
CA SER A 92 -1.86 -12.08 -18.85
C SER A 92 -1.16 -10.76 -19.22
N ILE A 93 -1.08 -10.43 -20.51
CA ILE A 93 -0.54 -9.15 -20.98
C ILE A 93 -1.35 -7.98 -20.44
N LEU A 94 -2.67 -8.05 -20.47
CA LEU A 94 -3.55 -6.99 -19.96
C LEU A 94 -3.43 -6.83 -18.45
N TRP A 95 -3.36 -7.95 -17.72
CA TRP A 95 -3.18 -7.93 -16.27
C TRP A 95 -1.83 -7.32 -15.88
N MET A 96 -0.74 -7.74 -16.54
CA MET A 96 0.60 -7.21 -16.30
C MET A 96 0.69 -5.70 -16.56
N LYS A 97 0.04 -5.20 -17.62
CA LYS A 97 -0.03 -3.76 -17.87
C LYS A 97 -0.69 -3.00 -16.72
N LYS A 98 -1.76 -3.55 -16.14
CA LYS A 98 -2.47 -2.93 -15.02
C LYS A 98 -1.63 -2.91 -13.75
N ILE A 99 -0.98 -4.03 -13.39
CA ILE A 99 -0.18 -4.13 -12.17
C ILE A 99 1.06 -3.23 -12.22
N ILE A 100 1.74 -3.20 -13.38
CA ILE A 100 2.90 -2.32 -13.60
C ILE A 100 2.49 -0.83 -13.51
N ALA A 101 1.35 -0.47 -14.08
CA ALA A 101 0.84 0.89 -14.01
C ALA A 101 0.47 1.30 -12.56
N LEU A 102 -0.05 0.37 -11.76
CA LEU A 102 -0.33 0.62 -10.34
C LEU A 102 0.96 0.77 -9.52
N ASP A 103 1.98 -0.01 -9.82
CA ASP A 103 3.29 0.11 -9.16
C ASP A 103 3.91 1.49 -9.44
N ASP A 104 3.93 1.91 -10.70
CA ASP A 104 4.42 3.22 -11.11
C ASP A 104 3.60 4.37 -10.47
N LYS A 105 2.27 4.23 -10.42
CA LYS A 105 1.37 5.20 -9.77
C LYS A 105 1.68 5.34 -8.27
N GLN A 106 1.91 4.21 -7.57
CA GLN A 106 2.26 4.18 -6.16
C GLN A 106 3.63 4.82 -5.89
N ASP A 107 4.63 4.48 -6.67
CA ASP A 107 5.99 4.99 -6.51
C ASP A 107 6.05 6.51 -6.79
N LYS A 108 5.37 6.99 -7.84
CA LYS A 108 5.21 8.42 -8.13
C LYS A 108 4.47 9.15 -7.00
N LEU A 109 3.47 8.52 -6.40
CA LEU A 109 2.75 9.10 -5.27
C LEU A 109 3.68 9.35 -4.08
N ILE A 110 4.48 8.35 -3.67
CA ILE A 110 5.43 8.49 -2.56
C ILE A 110 6.45 9.60 -2.84
N VAL A 111 7.05 9.60 -4.03
CA VAL A 111 8.03 10.63 -4.43
C VAL A 111 7.42 12.03 -4.41
N SER A 112 6.18 12.16 -4.90
CA SER A 112 5.46 13.45 -4.87
C SER A 112 5.25 13.95 -3.44
N TYR A 113 4.86 13.07 -2.53
CA TYR A 113 4.62 13.44 -1.13
C TYR A 113 5.91 13.59 -0.32
N TYR A 114 6.96 12.86 -0.61
CA TYR A 114 8.30 13.15 -0.09
C TYR A 114 8.68 14.64 -0.34
N LYS A 115 8.48 15.12 -1.58
CA LYS A 115 8.75 16.52 -1.93
C LYS A 115 7.88 17.51 -1.14
N LYS A 116 6.61 17.18 -0.91
CA LYS A 116 5.69 18.02 -0.11
C LYS A 116 6.09 18.04 1.36
N VAL A 117 6.37 16.88 1.94
CA VAL A 117 6.83 16.76 3.34
C VAL A 117 8.14 17.54 3.54
N SER A 118 9.08 17.45 2.57
CA SER A 118 10.34 18.19 2.63
C SER A 118 10.14 19.71 2.64
N LYS A 119 9.09 20.21 1.99
CA LYS A 119 8.78 21.65 1.96
C LYS A 119 8.20 22.17 3.28
N VAL A 120 7.41 21.35 3.97
CA VAL A 120 6.72 21.77 5.21
C VAL A 120 7.43 21.35 6.48
N THR A 121 8.49 20.50 6.35
CA THR A 121 9.28 20.02 7.49
C THR A 121 10.78 20.21 7.24
N THR A 122 11.56 19.14 7.40
CA THR A 122 13.00 19.11 7.09
C THR A 122 13.30 17.95 6.15
N PRO A 123 14.42 17.99 5.39
CA PRO A 123 14.85 16.87 4.54
C PRO A 123 14.97 15.54 5.29
N ILE A 124 15.41 15.57 6.57
CA ILE A 124 15.54 14.37 7.41
C ILE A 124 14.15 13.76 7.71
N VAL A 125 13.17 14.59 8.06
CA VAL A 125 11.79 14.15 8.30
C VAL A 125 11.18 13.57 7.01
N ALA A 126 11.40 14.23 5.88
CA ALA A 126 10.94 13.75 4.58
C ALA A 126 11.61 12.42 4.19
N MET A 127 12.91 12.26 4.47
CA MET A 127 13.63 11.01 4.23
C MET A 127 13.05 9.87 5.09
N ARG A 128 12.76 10.11 6.38
CA ARG A 128 12.13 9.11 7.25
C ARG A 128 10.73 8.72 6.76
N PHE A 129 9.94 9.69 6.33
CA PHE A 129 8.65 9.42 5.69
C PHE A 129 8.82 8.51 4.47
N TYR A 130 9.71 8.85 3.55
CA TYR A 130 9.97 8.06 2.34
C TYR A 130 10.44 6.63 2.66
N GLN A 131 11.40 6.50 3.57
CA GLN A 131 11.92 5.20 3.99
C GLN A 131 10.85 4.32 4.62
N LEU A 132 10.03 4.89 5.51
CA LEU A 132 8.95 4.14 6.16
C LEU A 132 7.88 3.70 5.16
N GLU A 133 7.43 4.60 4.27
CA GLU A 133 6.43 4.28 3.26
C GLU A 133 6.92 3.19 2.31
N THR A 134 8.16 3.30 1.82
CA THR A 134 8.77 2.28 0.96
C THR A 134 8.90 0.95 1.68
N TYR A 135 9.31 0.96 2.97
CA TYR A 135 9.40 -0.25 3.78
C TYR A 135 8.04 -0.94 3.92
N LEU A 136 7.00 -0.19 4.29
CA LEU A 136 5.65 -0.74 4.48
C LEU A 136 5.07 -1.32 3.19
N ILE A 137 5.25 -0.64 2.06
CA ILE A 137 4.79 -1.13 0.77
C ILE A 137 5.56 -2.38 0.33
N THR A 138 6.87 -2.40 0.54
CA THR A 138 7.70 -3.58 0.22
C THR A 138 7.28 -4.78 1.07
N ALA A 139 7.02 -4.59 2.36
CA ALA A 139 6.54 -5.65 3.24
C ALA A 139 5.19 -6.20 2.78
N ILE A 140 4.23 -5.32 2.43
CA ILE A 140 2.93 -5.73 1.90
C ILE A 140 3.08 -6.49 0.57
N ARG A 141 3.91 -5.99 -0.35
CA ARG A 141 4.17 -6.64 -1.64
C ARG A 141 4.79 -8.03 -1.45
N TYR A 142 5.72 -8.15 -0.51
CA TYR A 142 6.34 -9.43 -0.18
C TYR A 142 5.31 -10.46 0.28
N GLU A 143 4.45 -10.11 1.23
CA GLU A 143 3.40 -11.02 1.73
C GLU A 143 2.42 -11.40 0.60
N ILE A 144 2.02 -10.45 -0.25
CA ILE A 144 1.15 -10.74 -1.40
C ILE A 144 1.81 -11.71 -2.35
N LEU A 145 3.06 -11.46 -2.75
CA LEU A 145 3.78 -12.29 -3.72
C LEU A 145 4.08 -13.69 -3.17
N ASN A 146 4.27 -13.81 -1.85
CA ASN A 146 4.49 -15.10 -1.19
C ASN A 146 3.26 -16.00 -1.23
N GLU A 147 2.06 -15.41 -1.26
CA GLU A 147 0.79 -16.14 -1.29
C GLU A 147 0.22 -16.30 -2.71
N MET A 148 0.73 -15.55 -3.70
CA MET A 148 0.22 -15.63 -5.07
C MET A 148 0.73 -16.88 -5.78
N PRO A 149 -0.17 -17.66 -6.40
CA PRO A 149 0.25 -18.78 -7.26
C PRO A 149 0.93 -18.27 -8.53
N PHE A 150 1.88 -19.08 -9.05
CA PHE A 150 2.41 -18.87 -10.39
C PHE A 150 1.42 -19.36 -11.45
N VAL A 151 1.31 -18.61 -12.54
CA VAL A 151 0.53 -19.05 -13.71
C VAL A 151 1.33 -20.16 -14.41
N GLU A 152 0.69 -21.30 -14.63
CA GLU A 152 1.29 -22.42 -15.35
C GLU A 152 1.06 -22.28 -16.85
N ASP A 153 2.07 -22.56 -17.66
CA ASP A 153 1.95 -22.67 -19.11
C ASP A 153 1.27 -24.01 -19.44
N LYS A 154 0.11 -23.96 -20.11
CA LYS A 154 -0.70 -25.13 -20.48
C LYS A 154 -0.56 -25.45 -21.94
#